data_5d094541ae5104b7585461f92fdcafcb
#
_entry.id   5d094541ae5104b7585461f92fdcafcb
#
_cell.length_a   1.000
_cell.length_b   1.000
_cell.length_c   1.000
_cell.angle_alpha   90.00
_cell.angle_beta   90.00
_cell.angle_gamma   90.00
#
_symmetry.space_group_name_H-M   'P 1'
#
loop_
_entity.id
_entity.type
_entity.pdbx_description
1 polymer ?
#
loop_
_entity_poly.entity_id
_entity_poly.type
_entity_poly.pdbx_seq_one_letter_code
_entity_poly.pdbx_strand_id
1 'polypeptide(L)'
;MKYRSRTEIVSEILEVAKGDGVSKTRIMYGAYLSFSQLKEYLSLLLHNGMLSYNKTDKRYRITQKGHEFLRAHQSIEGMLQDKN
;
A
#
# COMPACT_ATOMS: atom_id res chain seq x y z
N MET A 1 -11.64 -19.82 -2.14
CA MET A 1 -11.03 -18.68 -1.51
C MET A 1 -9.87 -18.14 -2.30
N LYS A 2 -9.77 -16.84 -2.34
CA LYS A 2 -8.73 -16.23 -3.14
C LYS A 2 -7.73 -15.51 -2.28
N TYR A 3 -6.46 -15.81 -2.45
CA TYR A 3 -5.42 -15.16 -1.70
C TYR A 3 -4.88 -13.98 -2.48
N ARG A 4 -4.61 -12.88 -1.76
CA ARG A 4 -4.00 -11.73 -2.39
C ARG A 4 -2.50 -11.96 -2.50
N SER A 5 -1.91 -11.54 -3.62
CA SER A 5 -0.47 -11.59 -3.77
C SER A 5 0.17 -10.45 -2.97
N ARG A 6 1.48 -10.52 -2.79
CA ARG A 6 2.20 -9.44 -2.12
C ARG A 6 2.00 -8.12 -2.84
N THR A 7 2.08 -8.13 -4.16
CA THR A 7 1.92 -6.88 -4.90
C THR A 7 0.51 -6.33 -4.78
N GLU A 8 -0.49 -7.20 -4.71
CA GLU A 8 -1.86 -6.74 -4.49
C GLU A 8 -2.01 -6.08 -3.13
N ILE A 9 -1.44 -6.70 -2.09
CA ILE A 9 -1.52 -6.13 -0.75
C ILE A 9 -0.80 -4.79 -0.71
N VAL A 10 0.39 -4.72 -1.30
CA VAL A 10 1.15 -3.48 -1.34
C VAL A 10 0.35 -2.38 -2.05
N SER A 11 -0.26 -2.70 -3.19
CA SER A 11 -1.03 -1.69 -3.91
C SER A 11 -2.23 -1.22 -3.09
N GLU A 12 -2.87 -2.12 -2.36
CA GLU A 12 -4.01 -1.72 -1.53
C GLU A 12 -3.59 -0.81 -0.39
N ILE A 13 -2.44 -1.09 0.22
CA ILE A 13 -1.94 -0.23 1.28
C ILE A 13 -1.62 1.16 0.72
N LEU A 14 -0.95 1.20 -0.43
CA LEU A 14 -0.58 2.48 -1.02
C LEU A 14 -1.80 3.30 -1.43
N GLU A 15 -2.84 2.63 -1.91
CA GLU A 15 -4.08 3.34 -2.23
C GLU A 15 -4.70 3.97 -0.99
N VAL A 16 -4.70 3.24 0.12
CA VAL A 16 -5.24 3.77 1.36
C VAL A 16 -4.43 4.97 1.84
N ALA A 17 -3.13 4.97 1.57
CA ALA A 17 -2.23 6.01 2.06
C ALA A 17 -2.21 7.27 1.21
N LYS A 18 -2.95 7.31 0.11
CA LYS A 18 -3.01 8.52 -0.70
C LYS A 18 -3.67 9.66 0.09
N GLY A 19 -3.33 10.89 -0.29
CA GLY A 19 -3.91 12.07 0.35
C GLY A 19 -3.03 12.61 1.44
N ASP A 20 -3.64 13.13 2.50
CA ASP A 20 -2.92 13.83 3.55
C ASP A 20 -2.25 12.96 4.57
N GLY A 21 -2.23 11.69 4.34
CA GLY A 21 -1.62 10.77 5.28
C GLY A 21 -2.66 10.03 6.09
N VAL A 22 -2.30 8.85 6.55
CA VAL A 22 -3.23 7.98 7.27
C VAL A 22 -2.54 7.37 8.47
N SER A 23 -3.36 7.01 9.46
CA SER A 23 -2.86 6.34 10.65
C SER A 23 -2.58 4.86 10.34
N LYS A 24 -1.80 4.25 11.22
CA LYS A 24 -1.54 2.82 11.14
C LYS A 24 -2.85 2.03 11.15
N THR A 25 -3.76 2.41 12.04
CA THR A 25 -5.04 1.71 12.16
C THR A 25 -5.85 1.82 10.88
N ARG A 26 -5.84 2.99 10.24
CA ARG A 26 -6.56 3.17 8.99
C ARG A 26 -6.00 2.26 7.91
N ILE A 27 -4.68 2.09 7.88
CA ILE A 27 -4.08 1.18 6.90
C ILE A 27 -4.52 -0.25 7.17
N MET A 28 -4.51 -0.64 8.44
CA MET A 28 -4.87 -2.01 8.78
C MET A 28 -6.29 -2.34 8.34
N TYR A 29 -7.24 -1.47 8.64
CA TYR A 29 -8.61 -1.73 8.27
C TYR A 29 -8.87 -1.50 6.79
N GLY A 30 -8.25 -0.48 6.22
CA GLY A 30 -8.45 -0.16 4.82
C GLY A 30 -7.92 -1.22 3.87
N ALA A 31 -6.84 -1.90 4.25
CA ALA A 31 -6.25 -2.94 3.43
C ALA A 31 -6.54 -4.34 3.97
N TYR A 32 -7.41 -4.45 4.96
CA TYR A 32 -7.85 -5.74 5.51
C TYR A 32 -6.67 -6.60 5.96
N LEU A 33 -5.83 -6.05 6.83
CA LEU A 33 -4.64 -6.74 7.30
C LEU A 33 -4.78 -7.18 8.74
N SER A 34 -4.17 -8.31 9.07
CA SER A 34 -3.99 -8.67 10.47
C SER A 34 -2.90 -7.77 11.05
N PHE A 35 -2.77 -7.77 12.36
CA PHE A 35 -1.76 -6.94 13.00
C PHE A 35 -0.35 -7.34 12.58
N SER A 36 -0.08 -8.63 12.48
CA SER A 36 1.25 -9.07 12.07
C SER A 36 1.53 -8.75 10.61
N GLN A 37 0.53 -8.84 9.75
CA GLN A 37 0.71 -8.43 8.35
C GLN A 37 0.97 -6.94 8.26
N LEU A 38 0.26 -6.15 9.05
CA LEU A 38 0.47 -4.71 9.06
C LEU A 38 1.92 -4.38 9.39
N LYS A 39 2.46 -5.00 10.45
CA LYS A 39 3.83 -4.75 10.86
C LYS A 39 4.80 -5.12 9.75
N GLU A 40 4.59 -6.28 9.16
CA GLU A 40 5.47 -6.77 8.12
C GLU A 40 5.46 -5.84 6.90
N TYR A 41 4.28 -5.47 6.44
CA TYR A 41 4.18 -4.66 5.24
C TYR A 41 4.59 -3.21 5.45
N LEU A 42 4.31 -2.64 6.63
CA LEU A 42 4.78 -1.29 6.91
C LEU A 42 6.31 -1.25 6.91
N SER A 43 6.93 -2.24 7.54
CA SER A 43 8.38 -2.31 7.55
C SER A 43 8.93 -2.41 6.12
N LEU A 44 8.33 -3.26 5.32
CA LEU A 44 8.74 -3.44 3.93
C LEU A 44 8.62 -2.15 3.14
N LEU A 45 7.49 -1.46 3.27
CA LEU A 45 7.24 -0.27 2.46
C LEU A 45 8.08 0.91 2.91
N LEU A 46 8.32 1.04 4.21
CA LEU A 46 9.22 2.08 4.70
C LEU A 46 10.65 1.81 4.25
N HIS A 47 11.08 0.56 4.36
CA HIS A 47 12.43 0.21 3.96
C HIS A 47 12.67 0.46 2.48
N ASN A 48 11.67 0.20 1.66
CA ASN A 48 11.78 0.40 0.22
C ASN A 48 11.43 1.81 -0.23
N GLY A 49 11.13 2.70 0.70
CA GLY A 49 10.89 4.09 0.37
C GLY A 49 9.57 4.36 -0.34
N MET A 50 8.61 3.46 -0.23
CA MET A 50 7.30 3.67 -0.85
C MET A 50 6.32 4.37 0.07
N LEU A 51 6.56 4.31 1.36
CA LEU A 51 5.83 5.07 2.37
C LEU A 51 6.82 5.86 3.19
N SER A 52 6.38 6.99 3.72
CA SER A 52 7.12 7.74 4.72
C SER A 52 6.26 7.85 5.96
N TYR A 53 6.91 8.05 7.11
CA TYR A 53 6.22 8.19 8.38
C TYR A 53 6.63 9.49 9.04
N ASN A 54 5.65 10.28 9.47
CA ASN A 54 5.91 11.54 10.14
C ASN A 54 5.64 11.35 11.63
N LYS A 55 6.68 11.52 12.45
CA LYS A 55 6.57 11.31 13.89
C LYS A 55 5.71 12.37 14.57
N THR A 56 5.63 13.54 13.97
CA THR A 56 4.86 14.63 14.57
C THR A 56 3.37 14.35 14.54
N ASP A 57 2.83 14.01 13.37
CA ASP A 57 1.41 13.74 13.27
C ASP A 57 1.10 12.24 13.28
N LYS A 58 2.12 11.40 13.31
CA LYS A 58 1.98 9.94 13.38
C LYS A 58 1.20 9.38 12.21
N ARG A 59 1.46 9.91 11.02
CA ARG A 59 0.78 9.47 9.82
C ARG A 59 1.77 8.94 8.79
N TYR A 60 1.28 8.02 8.01
CA TYR A 60 2.02 7.45 6.89
C TYR A 60 1.55 8.11 5.61
N ARG A 61 2.48 8.40 4.71
CA ARG A 61 2.16 9.02 3.43
C ARG A 61 2.83 8.28 2.31
N ILE A 62 2.14 8.21 1.19
CA ILE A 62 2.72 7.59 0.00
C ILE A 62 3.79 8.53 -0.55
N THR A 63 4.89 7.96 -1.03
CA THR A 63 5.98 8.71 -1.62
C THR A 63 5.85 8.72 -3.14
N GLN A 64 6.74 9.46 -3.80
CA GLN A 64 6.80 9.43 -5.26
C GLN A 64 7.03 8.00 -5.75
N LYS A 65 7.93 7.28 -5.09
CA LYS A 65 8.21 5.90 -5.48
C LYS A 65 6.96 5.02 -5.29
N GLY A 66 6.19 5.28 -4.22
CA GLY A 66 4.95 4.56 -4.02
C GLY A 66 3.94 4.83 -5.13
N HIS A 67 3.84 6.08 -5.57
CA HIS A 67 2.98 6.41 -6.70
C HIS A 67 3.44 5.71 -7.98
N GLU A 68 4.74 5.63 -8.19
CA GLU A 68 5.27 4.94 -9.36
C GLU A 68 4.92 3.47 -9.33
N PHE A 69 5.00 2.85 -8.15
CA PHE A 69 4.60 1.46 -8.01
C PHE A 69 3.12 1.28 -8.37
N LEU A 70 2.27 2.17 -7.87
CA LEU A 70 0.84 2.07 -8.17
C LEU A 70 0.57 2.19 -9.67
N ARG A 71 1.24 3.13 -10.33
CA ARG A 71 1.05 3.27 -11.77
C ARG A 71 1.48 2.02 -12.51
N ALA A 72 2.63 1.46 -12.14
CA ALA A 72 3.12 0.24 -12.78
C ALA A 72 2.16 -0.92 -12.54
N HIS A 73 1.67 -1.05 -11.31
CA HIS A 73 0.74 -2.13 -10.97
C HIS A 73 -0.56 -2.00 -11.76
N GLN A 74 -1.10 -0.80 -11.86
CA GLN A 74 -2.32 -0.57 -12.61
C GLN A 74 -2.13 -0.83 -14.09
N SER A 75 -0.97 -0.48 -14.61
CA SER A 75 -0.66 -0.72 -16.01
C SER A 75 -0.62 -2.22 -16.31
N ILE A 76 0.04 -2.98 -15.43
CA ILE A 76 0.11 -4.43 -15.60
C ILE A 76 -1.27 -5.06 -15.48
N GLU A 77 -2.04 -4.60 -14.52
CA GLU A 77 -3.40 -5.12 -14.35
C GLU A 77 -4.24 -4.86 -15.58
N GLY A 78 -4.11 -3.67 -16.16
CA GLY A 78 -4.84 -3.34 -17.37
C GLY A 78 -4.46 -4.23 -18.53
N MET A 79 -3.18 -4.58 -18.62
CA MET A 79 -2.71 -5.46 -19.69
C MET A 79 -3.20 -6.88 -19.53
N LEU A 80 -3.36 -7.32 -18.29
CA LEU A 80 -3.82 -8.67 -18.02
C LEU A 80 -5.32 -8.81 -18.00
N GLN A 81 -6.02 -7.68 -17.94
CA GLN A 81 -7.45 -7.71 -17.82
C GLN A 81 -8.07 -8.24 -19.09
N ASP A 82 -8.94 -9.20 -18.93
CA ASP A 82 -9.53 -9.81 -20.05
C ASP A 82 -10.74 -9.04 -20.52
N LYS A 83 -10.82 -8.84 -21.79
CA LYS A 83 -11.90 -8.06 -22.27
C LYS A 83 -13.08 -8.80 -22.62
N ASN A 84 -13.16 -9.97 -22.50
CA ASN A 84 -14.23 -10.77 -22.97
C ASN A 84 -15.55 -10.36 -22.88
#